data_3db745db601b42b6935abcd30cbe7f75
#
_entry.id   3db745db601b42b6935abcd30cbe7f75
#
_cell.length_a   1.000
_cell.length_b   1.000
_cell.length_c   1.000
_cell.angle_alpha   90.00
_cell.angle_beta   90.00
_cell.angle_gamma   90.00
#
_symmetry.space_group_name_H-M   'P 1'
#
loop_
_entity.id
_entity.type
_entity.pdbx_description
1 polymer ?
#
loop_
_entity_poly.entity_id
_entity_poly.type
_entity_poly.pdbx_seq_one_letter_code
_entity_poly.pdbx_strand_id
1 'polypeptide(L)'
;MLRQNRNILIIALIAVVNALGYGIIIPVLYSYSMKYGLSDFQHGLLFSTFSVFQFVATPVIGRMSDKYGRRPLLIISLFGTALSFFIMAFAPNWIFLFIARALDGITAGNIPVASAVISDTTTQEQRAKGFGIIGASFGFGFIFGPAISALTVSYSASLPFIIAGTISLIAVVMTAIFLPETNKHIGEVKHSSLFNFKKLFHAVFDENVGPTLLITLLNAVSFSLMIFAYQPFSIKILHLSANQISLLFTMFGVVGLVTQLFLVHRLTALIGLKKLFSLATLIISLVFFAIFFLKSLLPFVFASIFLGFSNSIIQPLISTILSQETDAKSQGSILGLSASFMSIGQILGPVIGGIIATLAIPYPFLGASIFSLLAFFLSFSVLKKGVKKESAF
;
A
#
# COMPACT_ATOMS: atom_id res chain seq x y z
N MET A 1 -22.54 21.64 8.15
CA MET A 1 -22.66 20.20 8.42
C MET A 1 -22.93 19.36 7.16
N LEU A 2 -23.99 19.58 6.39
CA LEU A 2 -24.31 18.78 5.18
C LEU A 2 -23.22 18.81 4.09
N ARG A 3 -22.62 19.96 3.77
CA ARG A 3 -21.52 20.09 2.79
C ARG A 3 -20.25 19.35 3.24
N GLN A 4 -19.92 19.42 4.51
CA GLN A 4 -18.74 18.76 5.08
C GLN A 4 -18.86 17.24 5.03
N ASN A 5 -20.02 16.69 5.42
CA ASN A 5 -20.29 15.26 5.34
C ASN A 5 -20.24 14.76 3.89
N ARG A 6 -20.69 15.57 2.92
CA ARG A 6 -20.61 15.25 1.49
C ARG A 6 -19.16 15.15 1.00
N ASN A 7 -18.31 16.11 1.35
CA ASN A 7 -16.89 16.08 0.95
C ASN A 7 -16.17 14.85 1.52
N ILE A 8 -16.40 14.53 2.80
CA ILE A 8 -15.84 13.35 3.43
C ILE A 8 -16.30 12.06 2.72
N LEU A 9 -17.58 11.99 2.33
CA LEU A 9 -18.13 10.83 1.62
C LEU A 9 -17.48 10.67 0.23
N ILE A 10 -17.26 11.75 -0.52
CA ILE A 10 -16.57 11.69 -1.82
C ILE A 10 -15.11 11.27 -1.66
N ILE A 11 -14.42 11.79 -0.64
CA ILE A 11 -13.03 11.36 -0.36
C ILE A 11 -12.99 9.89 0.05
N ALA A 12 -13.94 9.42 0.84
CA ALA A 12 -14.08 8.00 1.15
C ALA A 12 -14.26 7.15 -0.12
N LEU A 13 -15.13 7.59 -1.04
CA LEU A 13 -15.32 6.93 -2.34
C LEU A 13 -14.02 6.89 -3.15
N ILE A 14 -13.29 7.99 -3.25
CA ILE A 14 -12.00 8.06 -3.96
C ILE A 14 -11.00 7.07 -3.34
N ALA A 15 -10.89 7.05 -2.01
CA ALA A 15 -10.00 6.11 -1.31
C ALA A 15 -10.42 4.65 -1.50
N VAL A 16 -11.73 4.35 -1.48
CA VAL A 16 -12.26 3.01 -1.78
C VAL A 16 -11.91 2.59 -3.20
N VAL A 17 -12.10 3.47 -4.20
CA VAL A 17 -11.80 3.17 -5.61
C VAL A 17 -10.32 2.84 -5.81
N ASN A 18 -9.41 3.64 -5.23
CA ASN A 18 -7.98 3.36 -5.29
C ASN A 18 -7.63 2.01 -4.63
N ALA A 19 -8.20 1.76 -3.44
CA ALA A 19 -7.95 0.54 -2.70
C ALA A 19 -8.55 -0.71 -3.40
N LEU A 20 -9.75 -0.59 -3.98
CA LEU A 20 -10.36 -1.63 -4.81
C LEU A 20 -9.52 -1.92 -6.05
N GLY A 21 -9.05 -0.87 -6.75
CA GLY A 21 -8.20 -1.02 -7.92
C GLY A 21 -6.95 -1.83 -7.61
N TYR A 22 -6.24 -1.48 -6.53
CA TYR A 22 -5.08 -2.21 -6.06
C TYR A 22 -5.43 -3.65 -5.65
N GLY A 23 -6.51 -3.85 -4.89
CA GLY A 23 -6.98 -5.16 -4.44
C GLY A 23 -7.43 -6.07 -5.58
N ILE A 24 -8.01 -5.52 -6.66
CA ILE A 24 -8.42 -6.28 -7.85
C ILE A 24 -7.20 -6.76 -8.64
N ILE A 25 -6.18 -5.90 -8.80
CA ILE A 25 -4.99 -6.22 -9.59
C ILE A 25 -4.13 -7.31 -8.93
N ILE A 26 -3.88 -7.18 -7.62
CA ILE A 26 -2.91 -8.03 -6.91
C ILE A 26 -3.12 -9.53 -7.17
N PRO A 27 -4.31 -10.13 -7.03
CA PRO A 27 -4.48 -11.58 -7.15
C PRO A 27 -4.48 -12.10 -8.59
N VAL A 28 -4.57 -11.24 -9.60
CA VAL A 28 -4.73 -11.66 -11.01
C VAL A 28 -3.60 -11.22 -11.94
N LEU A 29 -2.76 -10.26 -11.52
CA LEU A 29 -1.76 -9.64 -12.38
C LEU A 29 -0.74 -10.65 -12.94
N TYR A 30 -0.32 -11.63 -12.12
CA TYR A 30 0.65 -12.64 -12.55
C TYR A 30 0.05 -13.55 -13.62
N SER A 31 -1.09 -14.17 -13.34
CA SER A 31 -1.76 -15.05 -14.31
C SER A 31 -2.14 -14.32 -15.60
N TYR A 32 -2.45 -13.03 -15.49
CA TYR A 32 -2.75 -12.18 -16.65
C TYR A 32 -1.49 -11.88 -17.47
N SER A 33 -0.39 -11.51 -16.83
CA SER A 33 0.87 -11.22 -17.51
C SER A 33 1.48 -12.46 -18.21
N MET A 34 1.31 -13.64 -17.61
CA MET A 34 1.75 -14.90 -18.22
C MET A 34 1.06 -15.21 -19.53
N LYS A 35 -0.19 -14.78 -19.75
CA LYS A 35 -0.91 -14.91 -21.04
C LYS A 35 -0.22 -14.15 -22.16
N TYR A 36 0.54 -13.11 -21.85
CA TYR A 36 1.32 -12.31 -22.79
C TYR A 36 2.79 -12.76 -22.88
N GLY A 37 3.14 -13.91 -22.27
CA GLY A 37 4.47 -14.50 -22.35
C GLY A 37 5.53 -13.81 -21.48
N LEU A 38 5.13 -13.02 -20.47
CA LEU A 38 6.11 -12.40 -19.57
C LEU A 38 6.75 -13.45 -18.65
N SER A 39 8.08 -13.35 -18.50
CA SER A 39 8.83 -14.12 -17.50
C SER A 39 8.55 -13.62 -16.07
N ASP A 40 8.94 -14.41 -15.06
CA ASP A 40 8.82 -14.02 -13.65
C ASP A 40 9.55 -12.69 -13.37
N PHE A 41 10.72 -12.48 -13.96
CA PHE A 41 11.45 -11.22 -13.84
C PHE A 41 10.68 -10.03 -14.47
N GLN A 42 10.15 -10.23 -15.68
CA GLN A 42 9.36 -9.19 -16.35
C GLN A 42 8.07 -8.89 -15.59
N HIS A 43 7.46 -9.88 -14.93
CA HIS A 43 6.34 -9.65 -14.03
C HIS A 43 6.74 -8.79 -12.83
N GLY A 44 7.91 -9.03 -12.23
CA GLY A 44 8.46 -8.17 -11.17
C GLY A 44 8.64 -6.73 -11.63
N LEU A 45 9.18 -6.53 -12.84
CA LEU A 45 9.31 -5.19 -13.45
C LEU A 45 7.94 -4.56 -13.68
N LEU A 46 6.96 -5.32 -14.20
CA LEU A 46 5.59 -4.84 -14.41
C LEU A 46 4.96 -4.36 -13.10
N PHE A 47 5.17 -5.10 -12.02
CA PHE A 47 4.67 -4.71 -10.68
C PHE A 47 5.35 -3.43 -10.19
N SER A 48 6.67 -3.34 -10.30
CA SER A 48 7.46 -2.19 -9.88
C SER A 48 7.21 -0.94 -10.72
N THR A 49 6.83 -1.08 -11.99
CA THR A 49 6.51 0.05 -12.89
C THR A 49 5.49 0.98 -12.26
N PHE A 50 4.40 0.45 -11.71
CA PHE A 50 3.41 1.26 -10.98
C PHE A 50 4.06 2.07 -9.85
N SER A 51 4.83 1.40 -9.00
CA SER A 51 5.42 2.03 -7.81
C SER A 51 6.46 3.09 -8.15
N VAL A 52 7.25 2.89 -9.22
CA VAL A 52 8.20 3.90 -9.72
C VAL A 52 7.47 5.17 -10.16
N PHE A 53 6.47 5.00 -11.02
CA PHE A 53 5.71 6.14 -11.53
C PHE A 53 4.88 6.82 -10.45
N GLN A 54 4.32 6.08 -9.50
CA GLN A 54 3.62 6.64 -8.34
C GLN A 54 4.57 7.44 -7.45
N PHE A 55 5.76 6.92 -7.14
CA PHE A 55 6.76 7.63 -6.33
C PHE A 55 7.13 8.97 -6.93
N VAL A 56 7.37 9.01 -8.24
CA VAL A 56 7.71 10.24 -8.95
C VAL A 56 6.52 11.19 -9.07
N ALA A 57 5.32 10.68 -9.37
CA ALA A 57 4.14 11.49 -9.64
C ALA A 57 3.52 12.10 -8.36
N THR A 58 3.58 11.39 -7.23
CA THR A 58 2.93 11.81 -5.97
C THR A 58 3.26 13.24 -5.55
N PRO A 59 4.54 13.67 -5.42
CA PRO A 59 4.86 15.06 -5.04
C PRO A 59 4.53 16.06 -6.14
N VAL A 60 4.57 15.66 -7.42
CA VAL A 60 4.20 16.51 -8.55
C VAL A 60 2.69 16.80 -8.52
N ILE A 61 1.87 15.75 -8.40
CA ILE A 61 0.41 15.86 -8.35
C ILE A 61 -0.03 16.67 -7.12
N GLY A 62 0.59 16.42 -5.95
CA GLY A 62 0.35 17.21 -4.76
C GLY A 62 0.54 18.71 -5.01
N ARG A 63 1.69 19.10 -5.58
CA ARG A 63 1.99 20.49 -5.91
C ARG A 63 1.08 21.05 -7.00
N MET A 64 0.75 20.28 -8.03
CA MET A 64 -0.19 20.69 -9.06
C MET A 64 -1.59 20.95 -8.46
N SER A 65 -1.99 20.19 -7.45
CA SER A 65 -3.26 20.39 -6.76
C SER A 65 -3.28 21.69 -5.92
N ASP A 66 -2.13 22.12 -5.40
CA ASP A 66 -2.01 23.43 -4.75
C ASP A 66 -2.15 24.58 -5.77
N LYS A 67 -1.59 24.39 -6.98
CA LYS A 67 -1.58 25.40 -8.03
C LYS A 67 -2.89 25.50 -8.82
N TYR A 68 -3.50 24.38 -9.16
CA TYR A 68 -4.65 24.31 -10.07
C TYR A 68 -5.96 23.95 -9.37
N GLY A 69 -5.93 23.64 -8.09
CA GLY A 69 -7.08 23.19 -7.31
C GLY A 69 -7.11 21.69 -7.07
N ARG A 70 -7.80 21.28 -6.00
CA ARG A 70 -7.92 19.87 -5.59
C ARG A 70 -8.81 19.08 -6.53
N ARG A 71 -10.00 19.64 -6.84
CA ARG A 71 -11.03 18.97 -7.62
C ARG A 71 -10.57 18.56 -9.03
N PRO A 72 -9.97 19.45 -9.87
CA PRO A 72 -9.54 19.05 -11.22
C PRO A 72 -8.47 17.97 -11.18
N LEU A 73 -7.52 18.00 -10.24
CA LEU A 73 -6.47 16.99 -10.12
C LEU A 73 -7.03 15.62 -9.69
N LEU A 74 -8.02 15.59 -8.80
CA LEU A 74 -8.70 14.34 -8.43
C LEU A 74 -9.46 13.74 -9.62
N ILE A 75 -10.15 14.55 -10.40
CA ILE A 75 -10.88 14.10 -11.60
C ILE A 75 -9.90 13.52 -12.63
N ILE A 76 -8.81 14.23 -12.94
CA ILE A 76 -7.78 13.77 -13.89
C ILE A 76 -7.14 12.47 -13.41
N SER A 77 -6.80 12.38 -12.13
CA SER A 77 -6.20 11.18 -11.54
C SER A 77 -7.15 9.98 -11.63
N LEU A 78 -8.41 10.12 -11.21
CA LEU A 78 -9.39 9.04 -11.29
C LEU A 78 -9.67 8.62 -12.74
N PHE A 79 -9.72 9.58 -13.68
CA PHE A 79 -9.89 9.27 -15.10
C PHE A 79 -8.69 8.51 -15.65
N GLY A 80 -7.46 8.91 -15.30
CA GLY A 80 -6.26 8.19 -15.69
C GLY A 80 -6.21 6.77 -15.11
N THR A 81 -6.63 6.57 -13.86
CA THR A 81 -6.79 5.24 -13.26
C THR A 81 -7.84 4.42 -14.02
N ALA A 82 -9.00 4.99 -14.37
CA ALA A 82 -10.01 4.30 -15.17
C ALA A 82 -9.46 3.88 -16.54
N LEU A 83 -8.77 4.81 -17.22
CA LEU A 83 -8.15 4.55 -18.53
C LEU A 83 -7.09 3.46 -18.44
N SER A 84 -6.26 3.46 -17.40
CA SER A 84 -5.24 2.42 -17.18
C SER A 84 -5.86 1.03 -17.05
N PHE A 85 -6.98 0.90 -16.35
CA PHE A 85 -7.70 -0.37 -16.23
C PHE A 85 -8.27 -0.84 -17.56
N PHE A 86 -8.83 0.06 -18.38
CA PHE A 86 -9.33 -0.31 -19.70
C PHE A 86 -8.17 -0.67 -20.65
N ILE A 87 -7.05 0.05 -20.62
CA ILE A 87 -5.85 -0.33 -21.36
C ILE A 87 -5.38 -1.74 -20.94
N MET A 88 -5.38 -2.03 -19.63
CA MET A 88 -5.05 -3.37 -19.14
C MET A 88 -6.03 -4.42 -19.66
N ALA A 89 -7.34 -4.16 -19.59
CA ALA A 89 -8.40 -5.09 -19.97
C ALA A 89 -8.37 -5.45 -21.47
N PHE A 90 -8.02 -4.49 -22.33
CA PHE A 90 -8.02 -4.61 -23.79
C PHE A 90 -6.61 -4.59 -24.39
N ALA A 91 -5.59 -4.91 -23.58
CA ALA A 91 -4.21 -4.90 -24.02
C ALA A 91 -4.01 -5.84 -25.23
N PRO A 92 -3.49 -5.37 -26.39
CA PRO A 92 -3.21 -6.22 -27.54
C PRO A 92 -1.90 -7.01 -27.38
N ASN A 93 -0.98 -6.53 -26.54
CA ASN A 93 0.30 -7.16 -26.26
C ASN A 93 0.86 -6.71 -24.89
N TRP A 94 1.98 -7.28 -24.50
CA TRP A 94 2.61 -7.04 -23.19
C TRP A 94 3.05 -5.58 -22.96
N ILE A 95 3.38 -4.81 -24.01
CA ILE A 95 3.79 -3.39 -23.89
C ILE A 95 2.67 -2.57 -23.27
N PHE A 96 1.42 -2.85 -23.66
CA PHE A 96 0.26 -2.15 -23.12
C PHE A 96 0.04 -2.43 -21.63
N LEU A 97 0.49 -3.57 -21.11
CA LEU A 97 0.47 -3.84 -19.68
C LEU A 97 1.39 -2.87 -18.92
N PHE A 98 2.60 -2.61 -19.45
CA PHE A 98 3.52 -1.64 -18.86
C PHE A 98 3.01 -0.21 -18.98
N ILE A 99 2.42 0.16 -20.13
CA ILE A 99 1.80 1.48 -20.34
C ILE A 99 0.66 1.67 -19.32
N ALA A 100 -0.21 0.68 -19.14
CA ALA A 100 -1.29 0.72 -18.18
C ALA A 100 -0.76 0.90 -16.75
N ARG A 101 0.27 0.13 -16.35
CA ARG A 101 0.88 0.24 -15.01
C ARG A 101 1.58 1.58 -14.79
N ALA A 102 2.25 2.11 -15.82
CA ALA A 102 2.87 3.44 -15.76
C ALA A 102 1.81 4.54 -15.61
N LEU A 103 0.75 4.50 -16.42
CA LEU A 103 -0.36 5.46 -16.34
C LEU A 103 -1.06 5.40 -14.97
N ASP A 104 -1.38 4.20 -14.48
CA ASP A 104 -1.96 4.00 -13.16
C ASP A 104 -1.05 4.56 -12.07
N GLY A 105 0.25 4.30 -12.13
CA GLY A 105 1.23 4.87 -11.21
C GLY A 105 1.25 6.40 -11.24
N ILE A 106 1.30 7.01 -12.42
CA ILE A 106 1.25 8.48 -12.57
C ILE A 106 -0.01 9.03 -11.90
N THR A 107 -1.15 8.40 -12.10
CA THR A 107 -2.44 8.91 -11.63
C THR A 107 -2.78 8.51 -10.18
N ALA A 108 -2.12 7.50 -9.62
CA ALA A 108 -2.30 7.09 -8.22
C ALA A 108 -1.76 8.11 -7.17
N GLY A 109 -1.15 9.22 -7.61
CA GLY A 109 -0.73 10.32 -6.74
C GLY A 109 -1.89 11.14 -6.13
N ASN A 110 -3.11 10.66 -6.18
CA ASN A 110 -4.31 11.36 -5.70
C ASN A 110 -4.55 11.26 -4.19
N ILE A 111 -3.95 10.30 -3.49
CA ILE A 111 -4.14 10.12 -2.04
C ILE A 111 -3.69 11.35 -1.22
N PRO A 112 -2.51 11.97 -1.48
CA PRO A 112 -2.15 13.23 -0.84
C PRO A 112 -3.14 14.36 -1.14
N VAL A 113 -3.70 14.42 -2.36
CA VAL A 113 -4.72 15.41 -2.72
C VAL A 113 -6.01 15.17 -1.95
N ALA A 114 -6.45 13.92 -1.84
CA ALA A 114 -7.60 13.54 -1.02
C ALA A 114 -7.40 13.91 0.46
N SER A 115 -6.19 13.67 0.98
CA SER A 115 -5.80 14.07 2.34
C SER A 115 -5.82 15.59 2.53
N ALA A 116 -5.38 16.34 1.51
CA ALA A 116 -5.46 17.82 1.52
C ALA A 116 -6.91 18.30 1.54
N VAL A 117 -7.83 17.69 0.76
CA VAL A 117 -9.27 18.03 0.82
C VAL A 117 -9.84 17.84 2.23
N ILE A 118 -9.46 16.76 2.94
CA ILE A 118 -9.85 16.58 4.34
C ILE A 118 -9.33 17.73 5.18
N SER A 119 -8.05 18.08 5.03
CA SER A 119 -7.43 19.16 5.80
C SER A 119 -8.08 20.53 5.51
N ASP A 120 -8.46 20.79 4.25
CA ASP A 120 -9.09 22.03 3.80
C ASP A 120 -10.56 22.17 4.29
N THR A 121 -11.23 21.04 4.57
CA THR A 121 -12.68 21.01 4.85
C THR A 121 -13.04 20.61 6.27
N THR A 122 -12.06 20.22 7.10
CA THR A 122 -12.28 19.78 8.49
C THR A 122 -11.53 20.64 9.49
N THR A 123 -12.09 20.77 10.70
CA THR A 123 -11.36 21.32 11.85
C THR A 123 -10.27 20.35 12.31
N GLN A 124 -9.31 20.84 13.09
CA GLN A 124 -8.20 20.02 13.59
C GLN A 124 -8.69 18.78 14.38
N GLU A 125 -9.77 18.92 15.14
CA GLU A 125 -10.38 17.83 15.92
C GLU A 125 -11.04 16.77 15.02
N GLN A 126 -11.60 17.18 13.87
CA GLN A 126 -12.31 16.30 12.95
C GLN A 126 -11.37 15.62 11.92
N ARG A 127 -10.13 16.13 11.76
CA ARG A 127 -9.15 15.58 10.81
C ARG A 127 -8.83 14.11 11.09
N ALA A 128 -8.69 13.74 12.36
CA ALA A 128 -8.43 12.35 12.75
C ALA A 128 -9.52 11.40 12.24
N LYS A 129 -10.80 11.81 12.31
CA LYS A 129 -11.93 11.06 11.76
C LYS A 129 -11.86 10.96 10.23
N GLY A 130 -11.50 12.05 9.55
CA GLY A 130 -11.34 12.08 8.09
C GLY A 130 -10.24 11.13 7.61
N PHE A 131 -9.07 11.16 8.24
CA PHE A 131 -7.98 10.23 7.92
C PHE A 131 -8.31 8.78 8.28
N GLY A 132 -9.07 8.56 9.38
CA GLY A 132 -9.58 7.24 9.72
C GLY A 132 -10.48 6.64 8.64
N ILE A 133 -11.26 7.47 7.95
CA ILE A 133 -12.11 7.05 6.82
C ILE A 133 -11.25 6.61 5.63
N ILE A 134 -10.17 7.32 5.30
CA ILE A 134 -9.22 6.87 4.26
C ILE A 134 -8.64 5.50 4.62
N GLY A 135 -8.19 5.32 5.88
CA GLY A 135 -7.67 4.04 6.36
C GLY A 135 -8.69 2.89 6.27
N ALA A 136 -9.94 3.14 6.69
CA ALA A 136 -11.02 2.17 6.56
C ALA A 136 -11.35 1.82 5.09
N SER A 137 -11.23 2.79 4.19
CA SER A 137 -11.42 2.60 2.74
C SER A 137 -10.38 1.65 2.16
N PHE A 138 -9.12 1.74 2.61
CA PHE A 138 -8.09 0.77 2.23
C PHE A 138 -8.41 -0.64 2.72
N GLY A 139 -8.86 -0.78 3.98
CA GLY A 139 -9.31 -2.09 4.51
C GLY A 139 -10.46 -2.68 3.69
N PHE A 140 -11.44 -1.86 3.31
CA PHE A 140 -12.52 -2.26 2.42
C PHE A 140 -12.02 -2.74 1.05
N GLY A 141 -11.11 -1.98 0.43
CA GLY A 141 -10.53 -2.33 -0.87
C GLY A 141 -9.76 -3.64 -0.86
N PHE A 142 -9.00 -3.91 0.20
CA PHE A 142 -8.25 -5.15 0.38
C PHE A 142 -9.12 -6.39 0.62
N ILE A 143 -10.38 -6.23 1.04
CA ILE A 143 -11.34 -7.34 1.17
C ILE A 143 -12.12 -7.50 -0.13
N PHE A 144 -12.76 -6.43 -0.58
CA PHE A 144 -13.70 -6.49 -1.70
C PHE A 144 -13.01 -6.52 -3.06
N GLY A 145 -11.81 -5.96 -3.20
CA GLY A 145 -11.04 -6.03 -4.45
C GLY A 145 -10.74 -7.48 -4.87
N PRO A 146 -10.04 -8.27 -4.03
CA PRO A 146 -9.81 -9.68 -4.33
C PRO A 146 -11.10 -10.50 -4.43
N ALA A 147 -12.15 -10.17 -3.64
CA ALA A 147 -13.43 -10.85 -3.74
C ALA A 147 -14.10 -10.63 -5.12
N ILE A 148 -14.07 -9.40 -5.64
CA ILE A 148 -14.52 -9.09 -7.00
C ILE A 148 -13.71 -9.89 -8.02
N SER A 149 -12.39 -9.95 -7.88
CA SER A 149 -11.53 -10.75 -8.75
C SER A 149 -11.89 -12.24 -8.69
N ALA A 150 -12.12 -12.79 -7.49
CA ALA A 150 -12.53 -14.18 -7.31
C ALA A 150 -13.84 -14.51 -8.05
N LEU A 151 -14.82 -13.62 -7.98
CA LEU A 151 -16.11 -13.81 -8.61
C LEU A 151 -16.09 -13.67 -10.14
N THR A 152 -15.12 -12.96 -10.68
CA THR A 152 -15.16 -12.50 -12.07
C THR A 152 -14.09 -13.11 -12.97
N VAL A 153 -12.92 -13.48 -12.42
CA VAL A 153 -11.78 -14.00 -13.20
C VAL A 153 -12.10 -15.32 -13.92
N SER A 154 -13.02 -16.12 -13.40
CA SER A 154 -13.46 -17.36 -14.02
C SER A 154 -14.27 -17.15 -15.30
N TYR A 155 -14.96 -16.01 -15.44
CA TYR A 155 -15.72 -15.67 -16.66
C TYR A 155 -14.77 -15.10 -17.73
N SER A 156 -13.90 -14.18 -17.35
CA SER A 156 -12.88 -13.61 -18.21
C SER A 156 -11.74 -13.04 -17.38
N ALA A 157 -10.50 -13.26 -17.83
CA ALA A 157 -9.32 -12.68 -17.19
C ALA A 157 -9.28 -11.15 -17.27
N SER A 158 -9.99 -10.53 -18.23
CA SER A 158 -10.10 -9.08 -18.39
C SER A 158 -11.23 -8.46 -17.54
N LEU A 159 -12.22 -9.26 -17.14
CA LEU A 159 -13.42 -8.76 -16.46
C LEU A 159 -13.11 -8.03 -15.13
N PRO A 160 -12.19 -8.49 -14.28
CA PRO A 160 -11.80 -7.75 -13.08
C PRO A 160 -11.34 -6.31 -13.40
N PHE A 161 -10.55 -6.13 -14.47
CA PHE A 161 -10.04 -4.81 -14.88
C PHE A 161 -11.16 -3.93 -15.45
N ILE A 162 -12.10 -4.49 -16.22
CA ILE A 162 -13.26 -3.75 -16.74
C ILE A 162 -14.10 -3.22 -15.58
N ILE A 163 -14.35 -4.04 -14.56
CA ILE A 163 -15.09 -3.63 -13.36
C ILE A 163 -14.36 -2.53 -12.62
N ALA A 164 -13.04 -2.67 -12.39
CA ALA A 164 -12.24 -1.64 -11.74
C ALA A 164 -12.28 -0.30 -12.52
N GLY A 165 -12.14 -0.36 -13.84
CA GLY A 165 -12.25 0.82 -14.72
C GLY A 165 -13.62 1.48 -14.64
N THR A 166 -14.68 0.69 -14.64
CA THR A 166 -16.07 1.18 -14.54
C THR A 166 -16.33 1.85 -13.19
N ILE A 167 -15.90 1.23 -12.07
CA ILE A 167 -16.00 1.82 -10.73
C ILE A 167 -15.21 3.14 -10.67
N SER A 168 -14.03 3.19 -11.27
CA SER A 168 -13.23 4.41 -11.35
C SER A 168 -13.91 5.51 -12.16
N LEU A 169 -14.57 5.20 -13.28
CA LEU A 169 -15.37 6.16 -14.05
C LEU A 169 -16.57 6.69 -13.25
N ILE A 170 -17.25 5.83 -12.50
CA ILE A 170 -18.33 6.27 -11.61
C ILE A 170 -17.77 7.27 -10.59
N ALA A 171 -16.61 7.02 -10.02
CA ALA A 171 -15.97 7.95 -9.09
C ALA A 171 -15.55 9.26 -9.75
N VAL A 172 -15.13 9.25 -11.03
CA VAL A 172 -14.89 10.48 -11.83
C VAL A 172 -16.16 11.33 -11.87
N VAL A 173 -17.29 10.72 -12.29
CA VAL A 173 -18.58 11.41 -12.40
C VAL A 173 -19.04 11.95 -11.04
N MET A 174 -18.96 11.12 -10.01
CA MET A 174 -19.35 11.52 -8.64
C MET A 174 -18.49 12.69 -8.13
N THR A 175 -17.16 12.63 -8.37
CA THR A 175 -16.24 13.70 -7.99
C THR A 175 -16.54 14.97 -8.76
N ALA A 176 -16.79 14.87 -10.08
CA ALA A 176 -17.10 16.03 -10.93
C ALA A 176 -18.42 16.71 -10.55
N ILE A 177 -19.43 15.97 -10.14
CA ILE A 177 -20.75 16.52 -9.81
C ILE A 177 -20.80 17.05 -8.37
N PHE A 178 -20.26 16.28 -7.41
CA PHE A 178 -20.53 16.51 -5.99
C PHE A 178 -19.38 17.12 -5.20
N LEU A 179 -18.12 17.04 -5.65
CA LEU A 179 -17.01 17.66 -4.95
C LEU A 179 -16.82 19.09 -5.40
N PRO A 180 -17.02 20.10 -4.53
CA PRO A 180 -16.65 21.48 -4.84
C PRO A 180 -15.13 21.64 -4.81
N GLU A 181 -14.59 22.71 -5.42
CA GLU A 181 -13.21 23.11 -5.16
C GLU A 181 -13.05 23.50 -3.67
N THR A 182 -12.00 22.96 -3.04
CA THR A 182 -11.77 23.14 -1.60
C THR A 182 -10.54 24.00 -1.30
N ASN A 183 -9.63 24.12 -2.26
CA ASN A 183 -8.45 24.97 -2.11
C ASN A 183 -8.85 26.46 -2.21
N LYS A 184 -8.69 27.18 -1.10
CA LYS A 184 -8.95 28.65 -1.03
C LYS A 184 -7.75 29.49 -1.46
N HIS A 185 -6.56 28.88 -1.60
CA HIS A 185 -5.29 29.54 -1.88
C HIS A 185 -4.68 29.02 -3.19
N ILE A 186 -5.50 28.95 -4.24
CA ILE A 186 -5.05 28.51 -5.57
C ILE A 186 -3.95 29.43 -6.08
N GLY A 187 -2.80 28.84 -6.49
CA GLY A 187 -1.65 29.59 -7.03
C GLY A 187 -0.61 30.01 -6.01
N GLU A 188 -0.88 29.92 -4.71
CA GLU A 188 0.10 30.17 -3.65
C GLU A 188 1.02 28.96 -3.47
N VAL A 189 1.91 28.73 -4.41
CA VAL A 189 2.86 27.57 -4.34
C VAL A 189 4.07 27.94 -3.51
N LYS A 190 4.25 27.29 -2.36
CA LYS A 190 5.53 27.37 -1.62
C LYS A 190 6.64 26.72 -2.42
N HIS A 191 7.69 27.46 -2.71
CA HIS A 191 8.91 26.96 -3.34
C HIS A 191 9.64 26.00 -2.40
N SER A 192 9.33 24.72 -2.46
CA SER A 192 10.10 23.65 -1.82
C SER A 192 10.61 22.68 -2.89
N SER A 193 11.75 22.04 -2.70
CA SER A 193 12.24 21.01 -3.63
C SER A 193 11.25 19.85 -3.69
N LEU A 194 10.93 19.35 -4.91
CA LEU A 194 10.02 18.20 -5.12
C LEU A 194 10.55 16.94 -4.42
N PHE A 195 11.86 16.73 -4.54
CA PHE A 195 12.57 15.62 -3.94
C PHE A 195 13.75 16.14 -3.14
N ASN A 196 13.87 15.73 -1.91
CA ASN A 196 15.02 16.02 -1.08
C ASN A 196 15.73 14.72 -0.70
N PHE A 197 16.44 14.13 -1.68
CA PHE A 197 17.22 12.90 -1.45
C PHE A 197 18.26 13.06 -0.35
N LYS A 198 18.83 14.28 -0.19
CA LYS A 198 19.77 14.58 0.89
C LYS A 198 19.09 14.42 2.26
N LYS A 199 17.83 14.86 2.39
CA LYS A 199 17.03 14.69 3.62
C LYS A 199 16.71 13.23 3.88
N LEU A 200 16.35 12.45 2.84
CA LEU A 200 16.13 11.00 2.96
C LEU A 200 17.40 10.30 3.47
N PHE A 201 18.55 10.60 2.87
CA PHE A 201 19.81 10.00 3.27
C PHE A 201 20.21 10.37 4.71
N HIS A 202 20.12 11.64 5.09
CA HIS A 202 20.43 12.06 6.47
C HIS A 202 19.48 11.47 7.51
N ALA A 203 18.20 11.28 7.17
CA ALA A 203 17.21 10.72 8.08
C ALA A 203 17.54 9.28 8.50
N VAL A 204 18.26 8.51 7.67
CA VAL A 204 18.71 7.14 8.01
C VAL A 204 19.72 7.16 9.16
N PHE A 205 20.55 8.21 9.23
CA PHE A 205 21.58 8.36 10.25
C PHE A 205 21.12 9.14 11.49
N ASP A 206 19.86 9.55 11.53
CA ASP A 206 19.27 10.17 12.72
C ASP A 206 19.15 9.14 13.84
N GLU A 207 19.71 9.44 15.00
CA GLU A 207 19.75 8.51 16.14
C GLU A 207 18.34 8.17 16.68
N ASN A 208 17.38 9.08 16.52
CA ASN A 208 16.03 8.89 17.05
C ASN A 208 15.14 8.11 16.08
N VAL A 209 14.97 8.58 14.85
CA VAL A 209 13.99 8.04 13.87
C VAL A 209 14.63 7.12 12.84
N GLY A 210 15.95 7.19 12.63
CA GLY A 210 16.65 6.41 11.60
C GLY A 210 16.42 4.91 11.68
N PRO A 211 16.57 4.26 12.84
CA PRO A 211 16.29 2.83 12.98
C PRO A 211 14.85 2.47 12.57
N THR A 212 13.86 3.25 13.00
CA THR A 212 12.45 3.00 12.67
C THR A 212 12.16 3.22 11.17
N LEU A 213 12.82 4.20 10.52
CA LEU A 213 12.73 4.40 9.07
C LEU A 213 13.38 3.25 8.29
N LEU A 214 14.53 2.74 8.73
CA LEU A 214 15.16 1.55 8.12
C LEU A 214 14.29 0.31 8.28
N ILE A 215 13.68 0.11 9.45
CA ILE A 215 12.73 -0.98 9.65
C ILE A 215 11.54 -0.83 8.71
N THR A 216 11.05 0.39 8.50
CA THR A 216 9.97 0.66 7.52
C THR A 216 10.37 0.21 6.12
N LEU A 217 11.59 0.56 5.67
CA LEU A 217 12.13 0.11 4.38
C LEU A 217 12.19 -1.42 4.29
N LEU A 218 12.81 -2.07 5.28
CA LEU A 218 12.99 -3.53 5.28
C LEU A 218 11.66 -4.28 5.28
N ASN A 219 10.69 -3.82 6.08
CA ASN A 219 9.35 -4.39 6.08
C ASN A 219 8.62 -4.15 4.75
N ALA A 220 8.79 -2.97 4.13
CA ALA A 220 8.19 -2.68 2.84
C ALA A 220 8.78 -3.54 1.72
N VAL A 221 10.11 -3.76 1.70
CA VAL A 221 10.77 -4.71 0.77
C VAL A 221 10.25 -6.12 1.00
N SER A 222 10.22 -6.58 2.26
CA SER A 222 9.77 -7.92 2.63
C SER A 222 8.32 -8.18 2.21
N PHE A 223 7.41 -7.23 2.52
CA PHE A 223 6.01 -7.34 2.14
C PHE A 223 5.81 -7.33 0.63
N SER A 224 6.55 -6.47 -0.09
CA SER A 224 6.45 -6.39 -1.56
C SER A 224 7.04 -7.62 -2.25
N LEU A 225 8.09 -8.22 -1.68
CA LEU A 225 8.59 -9.54 -2.10
C LEU A 225 7.51 -10.61 -1.94
N MET A 226 6.81 -10.63 -0.81
CA MET A 226 5.70 -11.55 -0.57
C MET A 226 4.57 -11.34 -1.58
N ILE A 227 4.12 -10.11 -1.79
CA ILE A 227 3.06 -9.79 -2.76
C ILE A 227 3.44 -10.29 -4.16
N PHE A 228 4.69 -10.08 -4.58
CA PHE A 228 5.21 -10.60 -5.85
C PHE A 228 5.19 -12.12 -5.86
N ALA A 229 5.75 -12.79 -4.84
CA ALA A 229 5.97 -14.22 -4.81
C ALA A 229 4.70 -15.05 -4.64
N TYR A 230 3.67 -14.47 -4.02
CA TYR A 230 2.46 -15.17 -3.60
C TYR A 230 1.74 -15.86 -4.77
N GLN A 231 1.58 -15.16 -5.92
CA GLN A 231 0.92 -15.72 -7.09
C GLN A 231 1.77 -16.78 -7.81
N PRO A 232 3.05 -16.51 -8.19
CA PRO A 232 3.91 -17.53 -8.81
C PRO A 232 3.99 -18.80 -7.98
N PHE A 233 4.13 -18.68 -6.65
CA PHE A 233 4.18 -19.80 -5.74
C PHE A 233 2.86 -20.59 -5.71
N SER A 234 1.75 -19.87 -5.58
CA SER A 234 0.41 -20.47 -5.56
C SER A 234 0.10 -21.23 -6.86
N ILE A 235 0.51 -20.69 -8.01
CA ILE A 235 0.24 -21.32 -9.32
C ILE A 235 1.21 -22.46 -9.60
N LYS A 236 2.53 -22.24 -9.44
CA LYS A 236 3.55 -23.18 -9.91
C LYS A 236 3.86 -24.28 -8.88
N ILE A 237 3.67 -24.02 -7.58
CA ILE A 237 3.98 -24.99 -6.51
C ILE A 237 2.70 -25.63 -5.96
N LEU A 238 1.66 -24.84 -5.72
CA LEU A 238 0.42 -25.34 -5.13
C LEU A 238 -0.68 -25.63 -6.17
N HIS A 239 -0.44 -25.34 -7.45
CA HIS A 239 -1.37 -25.55 -8.58
C HIS A 239 -2.75 -24.93 -8.38
N LEU A 240 -2.81 -23.75 -7.73
CA LEU A 240 -4.05 -23.04 -7.45
C LEU A 240 -4.53 -22.25 -8.67
N SER A 241 -5.84 -22.18 -8.83
CA SER A 241 -6.48 -21.31 -9.81
C SER A 241 -6.47 -19.84 -9.37
N ALA A 242 -6.65 -18.91 -10.31
CA ALA A 242 -6.73 -17.48 -10.02
C ALA A 242 -7.88 -17.14 -9.07
N ASN A 243 -8.99 -17.88 -9.13
CA ASN A 243 -10.12 -17.74 -8.20
C ASN A 243 -9.71 -18.11 -6.77
N GLN A 244 -9.03 -19.25 -6.56
CA GLN A 244 -8.56 -19.69 -5.25
C GLN A 244 -7.54 -18.70 -4.65
N ILE A 245 -6.64 -18.17 -5.48
CA ILE A 245 -5.67 -17.15 -5.06
C ILE A 245 -6.38 -15.87 -4.62
N SER A 246 -7.40 -15.44 -5.38
CA SER A 246 -8.20 -14.27 -5.03
C SER A 246 -8.95 -14.46 -3.71
N LEU A 247 -9.48 -15.66 -3.44
CA LEU A 247 -10.10 -16.01 -2.16
C LEU A 247 -9.08 -15.96 -1.00
N LEU A 248 -7.85 -16.41 -1.21
CA LEU A 248 -6.79 -16.31 -0.19
C LEU A 248 -6.44 -14.85 0.13
N PHE A 249 -6.38 -13.97 -0.88
CA PHE A 249 -6.19 -12.53 -0.64
C PHE A 249 -7.41 -11.89 0.05
N THR A 250 -8.63 -12.34 -0.26
CA THR A 250 -9.84 -11.92 0.47
C THR A 250 -9.75 -12.31 1.94
N MET A 251 -9.36 -13.56 2.22
CA MET A 251 -9.12 -14.04 3.59
C MET A 251 -8.04 -13.21 4.30
N PHE A 252 -6.94 -12.91 3.63
CA PHE A 252 -5.88 -12.03 4.15
C PHE A 252 -6.44 -10.66 4.56
N GLY A 253 -7.29 -10.05 3.73
CA GLY A 253 -7.96 -8.80 4.01
C GLY A 253 -8.91 -8.89 5.22
N VAL A 254 -9.72 -9.95 5.32
CA VAL A 254 -10.64 -10.18 6.45
C VAL A 254 -9.85 -10.36 7.76
N VAL A 255 -8.82 -11.20 7.75
CA VAL A 255 -7.93 -11.39 8.92
C VAL A 255 -7.31 -10.06 9.34
N GLY A 256 -6.84 -9.27 8.36
CA GLY A 256 -6.28 -7.94 8.60
C GLY A 256 -7.27 -7.01 9.28
N LEU A 257 -8.50 -6.92 8.77
CA LEU A 257 -9.55 -6.07 9.34
C LEU A 257 -9.91 -6.49 10.78
N VAL A 258 -10.12 -7.79 11.00
CA VAL A 258 -10.42 -8.33 12.34
C VAL A 258 -9.28 -8.02 13.31
N THR A 259 -8.04 -8.23 12.88
CA THR A 259 -6.85 -7.92 13.69
C THR A 259 -6.78 -6.44 14.02
N GLN A 260 -6.97 -5.57 13.06
CA GLN A 260 -6.86 -4.12 13.26
C GLN A 260 -7.97 -3.57 14.17
N LEU A 261 -9.21 -4.05 14.02
CA LEU A 261 -10.34 -3.56 14.82
C LEU A 261 -10.36 -4.10 16.25
N PHE A 262 -9.99 -5.36 16.43
CA PHE A 262 -10.22 -6.03 17.71
C PHE A 262 -8.96 -6.41 18.47
N LEU A 263 -7.84 -6.67 17.77
CA LEU A 263 -6.66 -7.26 18.39
C LEU A 263 -5.53 -6.25 18.63
N VAL A 264 -5.28 -5.32 17.70
CA VAL A 264 -4.14 -4.39 17.80
C VAL A 264 -4.19 -3.61 19.11
N HIS A 265 -5.31 -2.99 19.46
CA HIS A 265 -5.44 -2.22 20.68
C HIS A 265 -5.25 -3.08 21.93
N ARG A 266 -5.90 -4.25 21.99
CA ARG A 266 -5.80 -5.18 23.13
C ARG A 266 -4.39 -5.70 23.32
N LEU A 267 -3.74 -6.16 22.22
CA LEU A 267 -2.38 -6.67 22.27
C LEU A 267 -1.37 -5.58 22.65
N THR A 268 -1.55 -4.36 22.16
CA THR A 268 -0.72 -3.22 22.51
C THR A 268 -0.84 -2.90 24.01
N ALA A 269 -2.04 -2.97 24.59
CA ALA A 269 -2.26 -2.77 26.01
C ALA A 269 -1.63 -3.88 26.87
N LEU A 270 -1.66 -5.14 26.42
CA LEU A 270 -1.15 -6.30 27.15
C LEU A 270 0.37 -6.44 27.08
N ILE A 271 0.95 -6.30 25.88
CA ILE A 271 2.36 -6.62 25.60
C ILE A 271 3.22 -5.34 25.58
N GLY A 272 2.60 -4.20 25.30
CA GLY A 272 3.27 -2.91 25.02
C GLY A 272 3.64 -2.74 23.55
N LEU A 273 3.58 -1.49 23.08
CA LEU A 273 3.72 -1.08 21.69
C LEU A 273 4.99 -1.67 21.02
N LYS A 274 6.16 -1.38 21.61
CA LYS A 274 7.46 -1.74 21.04
C LYS A 274 7.72 -3.24 21.05
N LYS A 275 7.32 -3.93 22.13
CA LYS A 275 7.45 -5.40 22.24
C LYS A 275 6.54 -6.10 21.25
N LEU A 276 5.28 -5.65 21.11
CA LEU A 276 4.34 -6.20 20.13
C LEU A 276 4.86 -6.03 18.70
N PHE A 277 5.42 -4.86 18.39
CA PHE A 277 6.03 -4.58 17.10
C PHE A 277 7.19 -5.55 16.78
N SER A 278 8.13 -5.72 17.71
CA SER A 278 9.25 -6.65 17.57
C SER A 278 8.77 -8.09 17.41
N LEU A 279 7.80 -8.53 18.21
CA LEU A 279 7.22 -9.87 18.12
C LEU A 279 6.50 -10.11 16.78
N ALA A 280 5.70 -9.15 16.30
CA ALA A 280 5.02 -9.25 15.02
C ALA A 280 6.02 -9.35 13.86
N THR A 281 7.13 -8.60 13.92
CA THR A 281 8.19 -8.64 12.91
C THR A 281 8.94 -9.99 12.94
N LEU A 282 9.14 -10.58 14.10
CA LEU A 282 9.70 -11.94 14.21
C LEU A 282 8.74 -12.99 13.65
N ILE A 283 7.45 -12.94 14.03
CA ILE A 283 6.44 -13.90 13.56
C ILE A 283 6.38 -13.87 12.04
N ILE A 284 6.30 -12.69 11.42
CA ILE A 284 6.22 -12.59 9.95
C ILE A 284 7.48 -13.18 9.27
N SER A 285 8.67 -12.97 9.85
CA SER A 285 9.91 -13.57 9.35
C SER A 285 9.87 -15.11 9.40
N LEU A 286 9.44 -15.68 10.53
CA LEU A 286 9.33 -17.13 10.69
C LEU A 286 8.27 -17.72 9.76
N VAL A 287 7.17 -17.02 9.53
CA VAL A 287 6.13 -17.46 8.59
C VAL A 287 6.66 -17.46 7.16
N PHE A 288 7.38 -16.43 6.73
CA PHE A 288 8.02 -16.43 5.41
C PHE A 288 9.04 -17.57 5.26
N PHE A 289 9.84 -17.80 6.28
CA PHE A 289 10.76 -18.94 6.30
C PHE A 289 10.03 -20.28 6.20
N ALA A 290 8.92 -20.44 6.92
CA ALA A 290 8.12 -21.66 6.85
C ALA A 290 7.51 -21.86 5.44
N ILE A 291 6.96 -20.78 4.80
CA ILE A 291 6.37 -20.88 3.46
C ILE A 291 7.37 -21.41 2.43
N PHE A 292 8.65 -21.08 2.56
CA PHE A 292 9.68 -21.57 1.67
C PHE A 292 9.68 -23.12 1.53
N PHE A 293 9.30 -23.85 2.58
CA PHE A 293 9.27 -25.33 2.59
C PHE A 293 7.90 -25.93 2.28
N LEU A 294 6.84 -25.11 2.19
CA LEU A 294 5.49 -25.62 2.00
C LEU A 294 5.26 -26.14 0.58
N LYS A 295 4.55 -27.27 0.49
CA LYS A 295 4.17 -27.93 -0.78
C LYS A 295 2.67 -28.26 -0.84
N SER A 296 1.90 -27.85 0.16
CA SER A 296 0.47 -28.18 0.25
C SER A 296 -0.38 -26.97 0.66
N LEU A 297 -1.65 -26.98 0.26
CA LEU A 297 -2.57 -25.86 0.44
C LEU A 297 -2.86 -25.58 1.92
N LEU A 298 -3.15 -26.60 2.72
CA LEU A 298 -3.62 -26.37 4.09
C LEU A 298 -2.61 -25.63 4.98
N PRO A 299 -1.32 -26.02 5.06
CA PRO A 299 -0.32 -25.25 5.78
C PRO A 299 -0.11 -23.84 5.19
N PHE A 300 -0.24 -23.68 3.88
CA PHE A 300 -0.15 -22.37 3.23
C PHE A 300 -1.30 -21.43 3.62
N VAL A 301 -2.52 -21.95 3.77
CA VAL A 301 -3.67 -21.19 4.29
C VAL A 301 -3.38 -20.71 5.72
N PHE A 302 -2.91 -21.59 6.61
CA PHE A 302 -2.54 -21.18 7.97
C PHE A 302 -1.43 -20.13 7.98
N ALA A 303 -0.38 -20.33 7.18
CA ALA A 303 0.69 -19.34 7.04
C ALA A 303 0.14 -17.98 6.56
N SER A 304 -0.79 -17.98 5.60
CA SER A 304 -1.43 -16.77 5.08
C SER A 304 -2.27 -16.04 6.14
N ILE A 305 -2.91 -16.77 7.06
CA ILE A 305 -3.60 -16.17 8.21
C ILE A 305 -2.61 -15.44 9.11
N PHE A 306 -1.49 -16.09 9.45
CA PHE A 306 -0.44 -15.46 10.27
C PHE A 306 0.23 -14.27 9.58
N LEU A 307 0.39 -14.31 8.25
CA LEU A 307 0.84 -13.16 7.46
C LEU A 307 -0.13 -11.98 7.57
N GLY A 308 -1.43 -12.22 7.35
CA GLY A 308 -2.47 -11.20 7.46
C GLY A 308 -2.52 -10.58 8.85
N PHE A 309 -2.46 -11.41 9.88
CA PHE A 309 -2.41 -10.99 11.29
C PHE A 309 -1.19 -10.09 11.56
N SER A 310 0.02 -10.59 11.29
CA SER A 310 1.26 -9.86 11.62
C SER A 310 1.41 -8.57 10.82
N ASN A 311 1.11 -8.59 9.51
CA ASN A 311 1.21 -7.41 8.66
C ASN A 311 0.26 -6.28 9.11
N SER A 312 -0.95 -6.63 9.55
CA SER A 312 -1.94 -5.65 10.02
C SER A 312 -1.57 -4.98 11.34
N ILE A 313 -0.66 -5.58 12.10
CA ILE A 313 -0.10 -5.02 13.34
C ILE A 313 1.06 -4.07 13.02
N ILE A 314 1.95 -4.42 12.10
CA ILE A 314 3.22 -3.74 11.88
C ILE A 314 3.02 -2.28 11.45
N GLN A 315 2.17 -2.02 10.46
CA GLN A 315 2.00 -0.67 9.89
C GLN A 315 1.47 0.38 10.88
N PRO A 316 0.39 0.12 11.63
CA PRO A 316 -0.06 1.08 12.65
C PRO A 316 0.98 1.33 13.74
N LEU A 317 1.73 0.28 14.13
CA LEU A 317 2.73 0.41 15.17
C LEU A 317 3.94 1.23 14.70
N ILE A 318 4.41 1.08 13.45
CA ILE A 318 5.46 1.92 12.87
C ILE A 318 5.06 3.40 12.95
N SER A 319 3.87 3.74 12.47
CA SER A 319 3.37 5.13 12.47
C SER A 319 3.30 5.70 13.88
N THR A 320 2.85 4.89 14.85
CA THR A 320 2.77 5.28 16.26
C THR A 320 4.16 5.48 16.87
N ILE A 321 5.10 4.56 16.61
CA ILE A 321 6.48 4.67 17.12
C ILE A 321 7.14 5.93 16.56
N LEU A 322 7.07 6.18 15.25
CA LEU A 322 7.60 7.38 14.61
C LEU A 322 7.01 8.66 15.18
N SER A 323 5.70 8.67 15.45
CA SER A 323 5.02 9.81 16.09
C SER A 323 5.53 10.07 17.51
N GLN A 324 5.87 9.01 18.28
CA GLN A 324 6.43 9.13 19.63
C GLN A 324 7.92 9.52 19.64
N GLU A 325 8.65 9.19 18.59
CA GLU A 325 10.08 9.53 18.42
C GLU A 325 10.30 10.95 17.89
N THR A 326 9.23 11.68 17.57
CA THR A 326 9.29 12.95 16.84
C THR A 326 8.48 14.04 17.55
N ASP A 327 8.95 15.28 17.50
CA ASP A 327 8.22 16.45 18.00
C ASP A 327 6.96 16.72 17.19
N ALA A 328 5.91 17.25 17.83
CA ALA A 328 4.62 17.55 17.19
C ALA A 328 4.72 18.38 15.91
N LYS A 329 5.70 19.31 15.84
CA LYS A 329 5.94 20.15 14.65
C LYS A 329 6.54 19.38 13.47
N SER A 330 7.27 18.29 13.71
CA SER A 330 8.01 17.52 12.72
C SER A 330 7.28 16.22 12.31
N GLN A 331 6.19 15.83 12.98
CA GLN A 331 5.47 14.57 12.73
C GLN A 331 5.08 14.39 11.25
N GLY A 332 4.49 15.41 10.62
CA GLY A 332 4.11 15.33 9.20
C GLY A 332 5.30 15.08 8.28
N SER A 333 6.45 15.68 8.57
CA SER A 333 7.68 15.49 7.79
C SER A 333 8.23 14.06 7.93
N ILE A 334 8.22 13.51 9.15
CA ILE A 334 8.73 12.14 9.42
C ILE A 334 7.81 11.09 8.85
N LEU A 335 6.48 11.25 8.97
CA LEU A 335 5.53 10.35 8.31
C LEU A 335 5.64 10.41 6.78
N GLY A 336 5.92 11.59 6.21
CA GLY A 336 6.22 11.73 4.78
C GLY A 336 7.51 11.02 4.37
N LEU A 337 8.56 11.08 5.21
CA LEU A 337 9.78 10.29 4.99
C LEU A 337 9.49 8.79 5.07
N SER A 338 8.73 8.35 6.07
CA SER A 338 8.30 6.94 6.19
C SER A 338 7.57 6.45 4.94
N ALA A 339 6.64 7.25 4.40
CA ALA A 339 5.97 6.94 3.14
C ALA A 339 6.93 6.83 1.96
N SER A 340 7.99 7.66 1.91
CA SER A 340 9.03 7.56 0.88
C SER A 340 9.83 6.26 1.01
N PHE A 341 10.21 5.85 2.22
CA PHE A 341 10.89 4.56 2.46
C PHE A 341 10.00 3.37 2.10
N MET A 342 8.70 3.44 2.41
CA MET A 342 7.72 2.45 1.95
C MET A 342 7.69 2.33 0.42
N SER A 343 7.63 3.46 -0.28
CA SER A 343 7.59 3.48 -1.75
C SER A 343 8.87 2.90 -2.35
N ILE A 344 10.04 3.19 -1.78
CA ILE A 344 11.31 2.57 -2.20
C ILE A 344 11.25 1.05 -2.01
N GLY A 345 10.72 0.57 -0.88
CA GLY A 345 10.54 -0.86 -0.63
C GLY A 345 9.58 -1.52 -1.64
N GLN A 346 8.50 -0.84 -1.99
CA GLN A 346 7.53 -1.29 -3.01
C GLN A 346 8.13 -1.33 -4.43
N ILE A 347 9.13 -0.51 -4.72
CA ILE A 347 9.88 -0.56 -5.98
C ILE A 347 10.87 -1.73 -5.97
N LEU A 348 11.67 -1.83 -4.90
CA LEU A 348 12.77 -2.81 -4.83
C LEU A 348 12.26 -4.24 -4.65
N GLY A 349 11.22 -4.46 -3.85
CA GLY A 349 10.73 -5.80 -3.53
C GLY A 349 10.41 -6.65 -4.76
N PRO A 350 9.53 -6.23 -5.69
CA PRO A 350 9.19 -7.04 -6.86
C PRO A 350 10.36 -7.20 -7.85
N VAL A 351 11.27 -6.22 -7.96
CA VAL A 351 12.49 -6.36 -8.79
C VAL A 351 13.40 -7.44 -8.22
N ILE A 352 13.70 -7.34 -6.92
CA ILE A 352 14.51 -8.36 -6.20
C ILE A 352 13.81 -9.71 -6.27
N GLY A 353 12.49 -9.73 -6.05
CA GLY A 353 11.68 -10.94 -6.14
C GLY A 353 11.74 -11.60 -7.51
N GLY A 354 11.63 -10.80 -8.57
CA GLY A 354 11.73 -11.28 -9.95
C GLY A 354 13.12 -11.86 -10.27
N ILE A 355 14.21 -11.22 -9.79
CA ILE A 355 15.57 -11.75 -9.94
C ILE A 355 15.74 -13.08 -9.18
N ILE A 356 15.33 -13.10 -7.91
CA ILE A 356 15.50 -14.29 -7.06
C ILE A 356 14.61 -15.45 -7.55
N ALA A 357 13.42 -15.17 -8.05
CA ALA A 357 12.50 -16.19 -8.58
C ALA A 357 13.06 -16.93 -9.81
N THR A 358 14.03 -16.36 -10.54
CA THR A 358 14.72 -17.06 -11.63
C THR A 358 15.54 -18.25 -11.16
N LEU A 359 15.99 -18.25 -9.89
CA LEU A 359 16.71 -19.35 -9.28
C LEU A 359 15.74 -20.47 -8.86
N ALA A 360 14.72 -20.14 -8.11
CA ALA A 360 13.58 -20.99 -7.80
C ALA A 360 12.41 -20.17 -7.23
N ILE A 361 11.18 -20.58 -7.54
CA ILE A 361 9.94 -19.89 -7.16
C ILE A 361 9.79 -19.66 -5.64
N PRO A 362 10.20 -20.54 -4.72
CA PRO A 362 10.10 -20.30 -3.28
C PRO A 362 11.12 -19.29 -2.73
N TYR A 363 12.25 -19.03 -3.40
CA TYR A 363 13.33 -18.19 -2.87
C TYR A 363 12.95 -16.74 -2.52
N PRO A 364 12.02 -16.07 -3.21
CA PRO A 364 11.56 -14.74 -2.76
C PRO A 364 10.98 -14.73 -1.34
N PHE A 365 10.37 -15.84 -0.87
CA PHE A 365 9.93 -15.94 0.53
C PHE A 365 11.12 -16.04 1.50
N LEU A 366 12.19 -16.70 1.11
CA LEU A 366 13.44 -16.71 1.90
C LEU A 366 14.04 -15.29 1.95
N GLY A 367 14.05 -14.57 0.83
CA GLY A 367 14.43 -13.15 0.79
C GLY A 367 13.57 -12.29 1.71
N ALA A 368 12.25 -12.45 1.66
CA ALA A 368 11.31 -11.75 2.53
C ALA A 368 11.57 -12.06 4.02
N SER A 369 11.86 -13.33 4.35
CA SER A 369 12.24 -13.74 5.70
C SER A 369 13.51 -13.03 6.17
N ILE A 370 14.55 -12.97 5.34
CA ILE A 370 15.83 -12.32 5.69
C ILE A 370 15.60 -10.82 5.96
N PHE A 371 14.87 -10.10 5.09
CA PHE A 371 14.58 -8.69 5.30
C PHE A 371 13.77 -8.44 6.58
N SER A 372 12.75 -9.28 6.85
CA SER A 372 11.98 -9.17 8.11
C SER A 372 12.82 -9.54 9.33
N LEU A 373 13.74 -10.50 9.22
CA LEU A 373 14.66 -10.87 10.31
C LEU A 373 15.63 -9.72 10.63
N LEU A 374 16.16 -9.05 9.61
CA LEU A 374 16.98 -7.86 9.79
C LEU A 374 16.17 -6.74 10.47
N ALA A 375 14.92 -6.53 10.07
CA ALA A 375 14.02 -5.59 10.71
C ALA A 375 13.77 -5.96 12.18
N PHE A 376 13.62 -7.24 12.51
CA PHE A 376 13.49 -7.72 13.88
C PHE A 376 14.73 -7.39 14.71
N PHE A 377 15.94 -7.67 14.23
CA PHE A 377 17.15 -7.32 14.97
C PHE A 377 17.30 -5.81 15.16
N LEU A 378 16.97 -5.02 14.14
CA LEU A 378 16.96 -3.56 14.27
C LEU A 378 15.91 -3.07 15.28
N SER A 379 14.81 -3.80 15.48
CA SER A 379 13.78 -3.40 16.46
C SER A 379 14.30 -3.37 17.89
N PHE A 380 15.38 -4.07 18.22
CA PHE A 380 16.02 -3.98 19.54
C PHE A 380 16.60 -2.60 19.83
N SER A 381 17.04 -1.86 18.81
CA SER A 381 17.47 -0.46 19.00
C SER A 381 16.29 0.45 19.37
N VAL A 382 15.11 0.17 18.83
CA VAL A 382 13.87 0.88 19.14
C VAL A 382 13.36 0.51 20.55
N LEU A 383 13.51 -0.77 20.95
CA LEU A 383 13.15 -1.24 22.31
C LEU A 383 13.99 -0.55 23.41
N LYS A 384 15.29 -0.33 23.17
CA LYS A 384 16.21 0.28 24.15
C LYS A 384 15.93 1.77 24.37
N LYS A 385 15.31 2.45 23.41
CA LYS A 385 14.95 3.88 23.56
C LYS A 385 13.77 4.00 24.53
N GLY A 386 13.99 4.60 25.70
CA GLY A 386 12.93 4.98 26.61
C GLY A 386 11.91 5.90 25.93
N VAL A 387 10.64 5.79 26.27
CA VAL A 387 9.66 6.83 25.94
C VAL A 387 10.16 8.11 26.58
N LYS A 388 10.46 9.16 25.81
CA LYS A 388 10.65 10.50 26.38
C LYS A 388 9.35 10.79 27.16
N LYS A 389 9.41 10.75 28.50
CA LYS A 389 8.33 11.28 29.32
C LYS A 389 8.21 12.75 28.92
N GLU A 390 7.09 13.12 28.34
CA GLU A 390 6.68 14.51 28.33
C GLU A 390 6.75 14.96 29.78
N SER A 391 7.66 15.89 30.06
CA SER A 391 7.61 16.64 31.29
C SER A 391 6.26 17.33 31.29
N ALA A 392 5.38 16.85 32.17
CA ALA A 392 4.13 17.52 32.48
C ALA A 392 4.42 18.99 32.80
N PHE A 393 3.97 19.89 31.95
CA PHE A 393 3.65 21.27 32.30
C PHE A 393 2.30 21.61 31.68
#